data_3743a37f42762565ef705595a69c40fb
#
_entry.id   3743a37f42762565ef705595a69c40fb
#
_cell.length_a   1.000
_cell.length_b   1.000
_cell.length_c   1.000
_cell.angle_alpha   90.00
_cell.angle_beta   90.00
_cell.angle_gamma   90.00
#
_symmetry.space_group_name_H-M   'P 1'
#
loop_
_entity.id
_entity.type
_entity.pdbx_description
1 polymer ?
#
loop_
_entity_poly.entity_id
_entity_poly.type
_entity_poly.pdbx_seq_one_letter_code
_entity_poly.pdbx_strand_id
1 'polypeptide(L)'
;MSDTPQLVVHRDKELMAEAAAARLITKIVDAQSSRGSASVVLTGGRNGNGLLAALAASPARDAVDWSRLDLWWGDERFLPEGDPERNVTQAREALLDVVPLDPERVHAMPASDGP
;
A
#
# COMPACT_ATOMS: atom_id res chain seq x y z
N MET A 1 -30.49 -12.88 -15.96
CA MET A 1 -29.89 -12.34 -15.94
C MET A 1 -29.75 -11.54 -15.24
N SER A 2 -29.51 -11.37 -14.51
CA SER A 2 -29.48 -10.52 -14.05
C SER A 2 -28.75 -10.31 -13.06
N ASP A 3 -27.68 -10.29 -13.11
CA ASP A 3 -26.73 -9.88 -12.19
C ASP A 3 -27.03 -8.56 -11.63
N THR A 4 -26.97 -8.42 -10.36
CA THR A 4 -27.11 -7.09 -9.78
C THR A 4 -25.87 -6.30 -10.12
N PRO A 5 -26.02 -5.07 -10.66
CA PRO A 5 -24.85 -4.27 -11.00
C PRO A 5 -23.90 -4.02 -9.85
N GLN A 6 -24.43 -3.92 -8.62
CA GLN A 6 -23.60 -3.68 -7.43
C GLN A 6 -22.65 -4.83 -7.16
N LEU A 7 -23.12 -6.06 -7.28
CA LEU A 7 -22.30 -7.23 -7.05
C LEU A 7 -21.16 -7.32 -8.07
N VAL A 8 -21.46 -7.05 -9.33
CA VAL A 8 -20.47 -7.05 -10.39
C VAL A 8 -19.40 -5.99 -10.14
N VAL A 9 -19.81 -4.78 -9.72
CA VAL A 9 -18.88 -3.70 -9.43
C VAL A 9 -17.93 -4.06 -8.28
N HIS A 10 -18.44 -4.69 -7.22
CA HIS A 10 -17.58 -5.11 -6.10
C HIS A 10 -16.55 -6.15 -6.54
N ARG A 11 -16.97 -7.14 -7.30
CA ARG A 11 -16.06 -8.15 -7.81
C ARG A 11 -14.99 -7.52 -8.70
N ASP A 12 -15.37 -6.60 -9.56
CA ASP A 12 -14.42 -5.93 -10.43
C ASP A 12 -13.38 -5.15 -9.65
N LYS A 13 -13.79 -4.45 -8.59
CA LYS A 13 -12.85 -3.70 -7.74
C LYS A 13 -11.88 -4.62 -7.03
N GLU A 14 -12.37 -5.73 -6.49
CA GLU A 14 -11.51 -6.70 -5.80
C GLU A 14 -10.52 -7.34 -6.76
N LEU A 15 -10.99 -7.75 -7.93
CA LEU A 15 -10.13 -8.34 -8.95
C LEU A 15 -9.10 -7.33 -9.45
N MET A 16 -9.49 -6.08 -9.62
CA MET A 16 -8.56 -5.04 -10.05
C MET A 16 -7.48 -4.80 -8.99
N ALA A 17 -7.86 -4.79 -7.71
CA ALA A 17 -6.90 -4.61 -6.63
C ALA A 17 -5.92 -5.79 -6.57
N GLU A 18 -6.40 -7.01 -6.72
CA GLU A 18 -5.55 -8.20 -6.75
C GLU A 18 -4.59 -8.17 -7.93
N ALA A 19 -5.07 -7.80 -9.11
CA ALA A 19 -4.24 -7.71 -10.31
C ALA A 19 -3.19 -6.61 -10.17
N ALA A 20 -3.58 -5.46 -9.62
CA ALA A 20 -2.65 -4.36 -9.38
C ALA A 20 -1.59 -4.75 -8.35
N ALA A 21 -1.98 -5.46 -7.30
CA ALA A 21 -1.04 -5.94 -6.29
C ALA A 21 -0.02 -6.90 -6.89
N ALA A 22 -0.47 -7.81 -7.73
CA ALA A 22 0.42 -8.76 -8.39
C ALA A 22 1.42 -8.05 -9.29
N ARG A 23 0.98 -7.05 -10.06
CA ARG A 23 1.87 -6.27 -10.91
C ARG A 23 2.86 -5.45 -10.10
N LEU A 24 2.42 -4.88 -8.99
CA LEU A 24 3.29 -4.10 -8.11
C LEU A 24 4.36 -4.99 -7.48
N ILE A 25 3.99 -6.17 -7.00
CA ILE A 25 4.94 -7.13 -6.46
C ILE A 25 6.01 -7.46 -7.49
N THR A 26 5.61 -7.74 -8.73
CA THR A 26 6.55 -8.04 -9.80
C THR A 26 7.52 -6.88 -10.03
N LYS A 27 7.00 -5.66 -10.07
CA LYS A 27 7.86 -4.48 -10.27
C LYS A 27 8.83 -4.25 -9.11
N ILE A 28 8.37 -4.47 -7.88
CA ILE A 28 9.22 -4.33 -6.71
C ILE A 28 10.35 -5.38 -6.75
N VAL A 29 9.99 -6.63 -7.00
CA VAL A 29 10.95 -7.72 -7.08
C VAL A 29 11.99 -7.46 -8.17
N ASP A 30 11.54 -7.01 -9.34
CA ASP A 30 12.45 -6.69 -10.45
C ASP A 30 13.41 -5.55 -10.08
N ALA A 31 12.89 -4.50 -9.42
CA ALA A 31 13.74 -3.39 -9.00
C ALA A 31 14.76 -3.82 -7.96
N GLN A 32 14.33 -4.64 -6.99
CA GLN A 32 15.23 -5.13 -5.94
C GLN A 32 16.30 -6.05 -6.52
N SER A 33 15.94 -6.86 -7.50
CA SER A 33 16.91 -7.73 -8.19
C SER A 33 17.93 -6.93 -8.98
N SER A 34 17.50 -5.81 -9.57
CA SER A 34 18.39 -4.97 -10.38
C SER A 34 19.24 -4.01 -9.57
N ARG A 35 18.67 -3.41 -8.52
CA ARG A 35 19.31 -2.30 -7.81
C ARG A 35 19.51 -2.56 -6.33
N GLY A 36 19.00 -3.66 -5.79
CA GLY A 36 19.07 -3.97 -4.38
C GLY A 36 17.98 -3.33 -3.52
N SER A 37 17.20 -2.42 -4.07
CA SER A 37 16.09 -1.76 -3.35
C SER A 37 15.05 -1.27 -4.34
N ALA A 38 13.89 -0.89 -3.81
CA ALA A 38 12.81 -0.32 -4.60
C ALA A 38 12.17 0.83 -3.83
N SER A 39 11.53 1.74 -4.56
CA SER A 39 10.78 2.86 -3.99
C SER A 39 9.38 2.87 -4.55
N VAL A 40 8.40 3.12 -3.69
CA VAL A 40 6.99 3.19 -4.07
C VAL A 40 6.38 4.45 -3.46
N VAL A 41 5.62 5.19 -4.27
CA VAL A 41 4.83 6.31 -3.80
C VAL A 41 3.41 5.83 -3.59
N LEU A 42 2.90 5.97 -2.38
CA LEU A 42 1.56 5.53 -2.03
C LEU A 42 0.56 6.68 -2.16
N THR A 43 -0.66 6.31 -2.46
CA THR A 43 -1.79 7.25 -2.44
C THR A 43 -2.80 6.76 -1.40
N GLY A 44 -3.57 7.69 -0.86
CA GLY A 44 -4.64 7.33 0.05
C GLY A 44 -5.94 7.03 -0.68
N GLY A 45 -7.02 6.96 0.09
CA GLY A 45 -8.36 6.72 -0.44
C GLY A 45 -8.67 5.25 -0.57
N ARG A 46 -9.88 4.96 -1.04
CA ARG A 46 -10.38 3.59 -1.09
C ARG A 46 -9.58 2.69 -2.01
N ASN A 47 -9.22 3.20 -3.19
CA ASN A 47 -8.47 2.39 -4.15
C ASN A 47 -7.05 2.13 -3.67
N GLY A 48 -6.41 3.14 -3.10
CA GLY A 48 -5.07 2.98 -2.54
C GLY A 48 -5.05 2.00 -1.38
N ASN A 49 -6.01 2.11 -0.47
CA ASN A 49 -6.10 1.21 0.67
C ASN A 49 -6.49 -0.20 0.24
N GLY A 50 -7.34 -0.33 -0.78
CA GLY A 50 -7.67 -1.62 -1.35
C GLY A 50 -6.47 -2.34 -1.94
N LEU A 51 -5.60 -1.59 -2.61
CA LEU A 51 -4.35 -2.13 -3.13
C LEU A 51 -3.45 -2.64 -2.00
N LEU A 52 -3.30 -1.85 -0.93
CA LEU A 52 -2.46 -2.25 0.20
C LEU A 52 -3.00 -3.49 0.90
N ALA A 53 -4.32 -3.57 1.06
CA ALA A 53 -4.95 -4.76 1.63
C ALA A 53 -4.73 -6.00 0.75
N ALA A 54 -4.80 -5.82 -0.57
CA ALA A 54 -4.55 -6.90 -1.51
C ALA A 54 -3.09 -7.37 -1.47
N LEU A 55 -2.15 -6.44 -1.30
CA LEU A 55 -0.74 -6.78 -1.09
C LEU A 55 -0.56 -7.62 0.17
N ALA A 56 -1.19 -7.21 1.27
CA ALA A 56 -1.10 -7.94 2.53
C ALA A 56 -1.65 -9.35 2.43
N ALA A 57 -2.70 -9.54 1.63
CA ALA A 57 -3.34 -10.82 1.45
C ALA A 57 -2.72 -11.67 0.34
N SER A 58 -1.81 -11.13 -0.44
CA SER A 58 -1.26 -11.83 -1.60
C SER A 58 -0.41 -13.02 -1.18
N PRO A 59 -0.60 -14.19 -1.82
CA PRO A 59 0.30 -15.33 -1.56
C PRO A 59 1.72 -15.08 -2.05
N ALA A 60 1.94 -14.08 -2.90
CA ALA A 60 3.26 -13.69 -3.38
C ALA A 60 3.92 -12.60 -2.52
N ARG A 61 3.28 -12.20 -1.43
CA ARG A 61 3.78 -11.12 -0.57
C ARG A 61 5.24 -11.32 -0.15
N ASP A 62 5.61 -12.54 0.17
CA ASP A 62 6.94 -12.83 0.70
C ASP A 62 8.02 -12.85 -0.37
N ALA A 63 7.68 -12.70 -1.65
CA ALA A 63 8.67 -12.52 -2.69
C ALA A 63 9.36 -11.15 -2.61
N VAL A 64 8.73 -10.19 -1.95
CA VAL A 64 9.29 -8.84 -1.76
C VAL A 64 10.20 -8.86 -0.54
N ASP A 65 11.38 -8.25 -0.66
CA ASP A 65 12.22 -7.95 0.49
C ASP A 65 11.73 -6.63 1.09
N TRP A 66 10.85 -6.73 2.07
CA TRP A 66 10.21 -5.56 2.68
C TRP A 66 11.20 -4.67 3.40
N SER A 67 12.34 -5.20 3.84
CA SER A 67 13.38 -4.41 4.51
C SER A 67 14.17 -3.50 3.55
N ARG A 68 13.99 -3.68 2.24
CA ARG A 68 14.64 -2.88 1.21
C ARG A 68 13.66 -2.13 0.34
N LEU A 69 12.55 -1.72 0.93
CA LEU A 69 11.50 -0.99 0.24
C LEU A 69 11.34 0.38 0.90
N ASP A 70 11.52 1.43 0.10
CA ASP A 70 11.25 2.79 0.53
C ASP A 70 9.83 3.18 0.18
N LEU A 71 9.10 3.68 1.14
CA LEU A 71 7.72 4.12 0.97
C LEU A 71 7.61 5.62 1.16
N TRP A 72 6.92 6.26 0.22
CA TRP A 72 6.67 7.69 0.19
C TRP A 72 5.19 7.92 -0.01
N TRP A 73 4.71 9.13 0.26
CA TRP A 73 3.31 9.49 0.02
C TRP A 73 3.25 10.67 -0.96
N GLY A 74 2.31 10.57 -1.91
CA GLY A 74 2.08 11.64 -2.88
C GLY A 74 1.37 12.84 -2.26
N ASP A 75 0.50 12.58 -1.28
CA ASP A 75 -0.19 13.61 -0.52
C ASP A 75 -0.50 13.07 0.88
N GLU A 76 -0.89 13.97 1.78
CA GLU A 76 -1.26 13.60 3.14
C GLU A 76 -2.18 14.65 3.74
N ARG A 77 -2.96 14.24 4.74
CA ARG A 77 -3.80 15.15 5.52
C ARG A 77 -3.00 15.71 6.68
N PHE A 78 -3.02 17.01 6.83
CA PHE A 78 -2.26 17.67 7.89
C PHE A 78 -3.04 17.61 9.19
N LEU A 79 -2.94 16.48 9.86
CA LEU A 79 -3.65 16.13 11.07
C LEU A 79 -2.66 15.56 12.09
N PRO A 80 -3.07 15.38 13.36
CA PRO A 80 -2.18 14.79 14.37
C PRO A 80 -1.71 13.38 14.00
N GLU A 81 -0.57 13.00 14.52
CA GLU A 81 -0.04 11.66 14.32
C GLU A 81 -1.02 10.63 14.86
N GLY A 82 -1.26 9.59 14.10
CA GLY A 82 -2.19 8.54 14.47
C GLY A 82 -3.65 8.82 14.13
N ASP A 83 -3.96 10.01 13.63
CA ASP A 83 -5.33 10.32 13.22
C ASP A 83 -5.78 9.35 12.12
N PRO A 84 -6.97 8.73 12.26
CA PRO A 84 -7.42 7.72 11.28
C PRO A 84 -7.68 8.29 9.88
N GLU A 85 -7.75 9.60 9.73
CA GLU A 85 -7.91 10.22 8.42
C GLU A 85 -6.57 10.45 7.71
N ARG A 86 -5.46 10.22 8.35
CA ARG A 86 -4.15 10.32 7.70
C ARG A 86 -3.89 9.09 6.84
N ASN A 87 -3.33 9.32 5.66
CA ASN A 87 -3.01 8.25 4.73
C ASN A 87 -2.02 7.25 5.32
N VAL A 88 -1.01 7.73 6.07
CA VAL A 88 -0.04 6.83 6.68
C VAL A 88 -0.69 5.95 7.76
N THR A 89 -1.63 6.49 8.52
CA THR A 89 -2.34 5.70 9.54
C THR A 89 -3.10 4.55 8.89
N GLN A 90 -3.83 4.86 7.82
CA GLN A 90 -4.59 3.86 7.07
C GLN A 90 -3.67 2.82 6.43
N ALA A 91 -2.54 3.26 5.90
CA ALA A 91 -1.57 2.36 5.30
C ALA A 91 -0.96 1.40 6.32
N ARG A 92 -0.70 1.87 7.53
CA ARG A 92 -0.19 1.01 8.61
C ARG A 92 -1.16 -0.11 8.91
N GLU A 93 -2.43 0.22 9.05
CA GLU A 93 -3.45 -0.79 9.33
C GLU A 93 -3.60 -1.81 8.20
N ALA A 94 -3.53 -1.34 6.95
CA ALA A 94 -3.75 -2.20 5.79
C ALA A 94 -2.54 -3.09 5.47
N LEU A 95 -1.32 -2.61 5.65
CA LEU A 95 -0.14 -3.32 5.19
C LEU A 95 1.07 -3.17 6.11
N LEU A 96 1.42 -1.93 6.51
CA LEU A 96 2.75 -1.68 7.09
C LEU A 96 2.98 -2.43 8.40
N ASP A 97 1.93 -2.62 9.19
CA ASP A 97 2.04 -3.33 10.46
C ASP A 97 2.14 -4.84 10.30
N VAL A 98 1.92 -5.38 9.10
CA VAL A 98 1.91 -6.83 8.87
C VAL A 98 3.12 -7.32 8.07
N VAL A 99 3.98 -6.42 7.60
CA VAL A 99 5.18 -6.79 6.85
C VAL A 99 6.43 -6.23 7.54
N PRO A 100 7.60 -6.89 7.38
CA PRO A 100 8.82 -6.49 8.08
C PRO A 100 9.55 -5.35 7.37
N LEU A 101 8.94 -4.16 7.37
CA LEU A 101 9.56 -2.96 6.82
C LEU A 101 10.66 -2.43 7.73
N ASP A 102 11.62 -1.73 7.10
CA ASP A 102 12.59 -0.94 7.84
C ASP A 102 11.96 0.41 8.15
N PRO A 103 11.76 0.78 9.42
CA PRO A 103 11.11 2.05 9.76
C PRO A 103 11.83 3.27 9.20
N GLU A 104 13.14 3.19 9.00
CA GLU A 104 13.91 4.31 8.45
C GLU A 104 13.61 4.53 6.97
N ARG A 105 13.01 3.56 6.30
CA ARG A 105 12.64 3.65 4.89
C ARG A 105 11.17 4.01 4.68
N VAL A 106 10.43 4.25 5.75
CA VAL A 106 9.05 4.73 5.70
C VAL A 106 9.07 6.25 5.85
N HIS A 107 8.83 6.96 4.76
CA HIS A 107 8.99 8.41 4.69
C HIS A 107 7.64 9.10 4.78
N ALA A 108 7.06 9.11 5.97
CA ALA A 108 5.78 9.75 6.22
C ALA A 108 5.94 11.27 6.19
N MET A 109 4.89 11.95 5.74
CA MET A 109 4.85 13.42 5.80
C MET A 109 4.65 13.88 7.25
N PRO A 110 5.13 15.09 7.59
CA PRO A 110 4.98 15.61 8.96
C PRO A 110 3.52 15.68 9.39
N ALA A 111 3.29 15.36 10.67
CA ALA A 111 1.98 15.51 11.29
C ALA A 111 1.80 16.93 11.82
N SER A 112 0.55 17.31 12.09
CA SER A 112 0.26 18.67 12.56
C SER A 112 0.75 18.93 13.97
N ASP A 113 0.96 17.89 14.77
CA ASP A 113 1.45 17.99 16.13
C ASP A 113 2.94 17.60 16.27
N GLY A 114 3.59 17.39 15.14
CA GLY A 114 5.01 17.04 15.13
C GLY A 114 5.90 18.25 14.87
N PRO A 115 7.20 18.05 14.94
CA PRO A 115 8.15 19.11 14.61
C PRO A 115 8.13 19.49 13.14
#